data_4e8fa74269fc71208b639f45e05370b2
#
_entry.id   4e8fa74269fc71208b639f45e05370b2
#
_cell.length_a   1.000
_cell.length_b   1.000
_cell.length_c   1.000
_cell.angle_alpha   90.00
_cell.angle_beta   90.00
_cell.angle_gamma   90.00
#
_symmetry.space_group_name_H-M   'P 1'
#
loop_
_entity.id
_entity.type
_entity.pdbx_description
1 polymer ?
#
loop_
_entity_poly.entity_id
_entity_poly.type
_entity_poly.pdbx_seq_one_letter_code
_entity_poly.pdbx_strand_id
1 'polypeptide(L)'
;MANRRTFTEYEKKTIYANGNGRCALCGKPLEFKKMTVDHKTPLSKGGTNALDNLQPACRVCNFMKQDMLMEELVEQMPEVLRFQFKKKISRIFSIQ
;
A
#
# COMPACT_ATOMS: atom_id res chain seq x y z
N MET A 1 -8.22 18.79 -10.75
CA MET A 1 -8.08 17.73 -9.76
C MET A 1 -7.50 16.48 -10.42
N ALA A 2 -6.44 15.93 -9.83
CA ALA A 2 -5.84 14.71 -10.36
C ALA A 2 -6.76 13.53 -10.07
N ASN A 3 -6.99 12.68 -11.07
CA ASN A 3 -7.85 11.52 -10.95
C ASN A 3 -7.02 10.25 -11.00
N ARG A 4 -7.52 9.23 -10.35
CA ARG A 4 -6.96 7.89 -10.51
C ARG A 4 -7.18 7.48 -11.96
N ARG A 5 -6.12 7.06 -12.59
CA ARG A 5 -6.22 6.60 -13.97
C ARG A 5 -6.14 5.08 -14.01
N THR A 6 -6.55 4.53 -15.13
CA THR A 6 -6.37 3.11 -15.40
C THR A 6 -4.91 2.91 -15.82
N PHE A 7 -4.27 1.90 -15.25
CA PHE A 7 -2.89 1.59 -15.56
C PHE A 7 -2.82 0.46 -16.57
N THR A 8 -1.82 0.55 -17.45
CA THR A 8 -1.61 -0.50 -18.45
C THR A 8 -1.11 -1.76 -17.75
N GLU A 9 -1.18 -2.88 -18.47
CA GLU A 9 -0.69 -4.13 -17.94
C GLU A 9 0.82 -4.06 -17.66
N TYR A 10 1.55 -3.39 -18.55
CA TYR A 10 2.99 -3.21 -18.35
C TYR A 10 3.28 -2.43 -17.07
N GLU A 11 2.54 -1.35 -16.86
CA GLU A 11 2.70 -0.55 -15.64
C GLU A 11 2.37 -1.37 -14.39
N LYS A 12 1.29 -2.13 -14.44
CA LYS A 12 0.90 -2.97 -13.32
C LYS A 12 1.96 -4.02 -13.01
N LYS A 13 2.55 -4.63 -14.04
CA LYS A 13 3.60 -5.62 -13.84
C LYS A 13 4.84 -5.01 -13.23
N THR A 14 5.17 -3.79 -13.64
CA THR A 14 6.31 -3.07 -13.07
C THR A 14 6.08 -2.77 -11.60
N ILE A 15 4.88 -2.28 -11.27
CA ILE A 15 4.51 -1.99 -9.89
C ILE A 15 4.58 -3.27 -9.04
N TYR A 16 4.05 -4.35 -9.58
CA TYR A 16 4.03 -5.63 -8.89
C TYR A 16 5.45 -6.13 -8.61
N ALA A 17 6.31 -6.05 -9.62
CA ALA A 17 7.70 -6.50 -9.49
C ALA A 17 8.47 -5.63 -8.50
N ASN A 18 8.24 -4.31 -8.54
CA ASN A 18 8.90 -3.40 -7.61
C ASN A 18 8.48 -3.68 -6.17
N GLY A 19 7.31 -4.25 -5.96
CA GLY A 19 6.82 -4.64 -4.64
C GLY A 19 7.16 -6.08 -4.27
N ASN A 20 7.98 -6.75 -5.08
CA ASN A 20 8.40 -8.13 -4.83
C ASN A 20 7.22 -9.09 -4.68
N GLY A 21 6.14 -8.84 -5.40
CA GLY A 21 4.97 -9.71 -5.37
C GLY A 21 4.22 -9.71 -4.05
N ARG A 22 4.36 -8.67 -3.26
CA ARG A 22 3.73 -8.58 -1.95
C ARG A 22 2.91 -7.31 -1.83
N CYS A 23 1.90 -7.36 -0.96
CA CYS A 23 1.17 -6.15 -0.59
C CYS A 23 2.12 -5.24 0.19
N ALA A 24 2.24 -3.98 -0.26
CA ALA A 24 3.15 -3.03 0.39
C ALA A 24 2.68 -2.63 1.78
N LEU A 25 1.41 -2.86 2.09
CA LEU A 25 0.83 -2.41 3.36
C LEU A 25 0.84 -3.51 4.42
N CYS A 26 0.50 -4.74 4.06
CA CYS A 26 0.45 -5.83 5.03
C CYS A 26 1.54 -6.88 4.84
N GLY A 27 2.28 -6.82 3.75
CA GLY A 27 3.41 -7.71 3.51
C GLY A 27 3.07 -9.10 3.03
N LYS A 28 1.79 -9.43 2.88
CA LYS A 28 1.42 -10.77 2.43
C LYS A 28 1.75 -10.97 0.96
N PRO A 29 2.07 -12.20 0.55
CA PRO A 29 2.19 -12.51 -0.88
C PRO A 29 0.89 -12.15 -1.59
N LEU A 30 1.01 -11.62 -2.80
CA LEU A 30 -0.12 -11.06 -3.52
C LEU A 30 -0.09 -11.59 -4.94
N GLU A 31 -1.19 -12.19 -5.38
CA GLU A 31 -1.29 -12.61 -6.78
C GLU A 31 -1.45 -11.39 -7.66
N PHE A 32 -0.78 -11.40 -8.81
CA PHE A 32 -0.81 -10.25 -9.71
C PHE A 32 -2.24 -9.84 -10.06
N LYS A 33 -3.09 -10.80 -10.38
CA LYS A 33 -4.46 -10.47 -10.79
C LYS A 33 -5.33 -9.94 -9.68
N LYS A 34 -4.89 -10.08 -8.43
CA LYS A 34 -5.61 -9.55 -7.27
C LYS A 34 -5.03 -8.25 -6.75
N MET A 35 -3.99 -7.78 -7.41
CA MET A 35 -3.33 -6.55 -7.00
C MET A 35 -4.18 -5.33 -7.32
N THR A 36 -4.15 -4.37 -6.41
CA THR A 36 -4.64 -3.03 -6.68
C THR A 36 -3.43 -2.09 -6.62
N VAL A 37 -3.56 -0.95 -7.25
CA VAL A 37 -2.49 0.06 -7.24
C VAL A 37 -2.84 1.12 -6.20
N ASP A 38 -1.93 1.31 -5.26
CA ASP A 38 -2.10 2.31 -4.22
C ASP A 38 -1.11 3.44 -4.44
N HIS A 39 -1.55 4.66 -4.18
CA HIS A 39 -0.69 5.84 -4.20
C HIS A 39 -0.09 6.02 -2.81
N LYS A 40 1.22 5.97 -2.72
CA LYS A 40 1.91 6.17 -1.43
C LYS A 40 1.48 7.48 -0.81
N THR A 41 1.56 8.55 -1.59
CA THR A 41 0.97 9.83 -1.24
C THR A 41 -0.30 9.97 -2.07
N PRO A 42 -1.47 10.07 -1.43
CA PRO A 42 -2.73 10.18 -2.17
C PRO A 42 -2.73 11.36 -3.13
N LEU A 43 -3.44 11.21 -4.24
CA LEU A 43 -3.58 12.30 -5.20
C LEU A 43 -4.18 13.54 -4.54
N SER A 44 -5.10 13.33 -3.62
CA SER A 44 -5.75 14.43 -2.89
C SER A 44 -4.78 15.18 -1.97
N LYS A 45 -3.60 14.61 -1.73
CA LYS A 45 -2.59 15.22 -0.88
C LYS A 45 -1.33 15.57 -1.67
N GLY A 46 -1.48 15.80 -2.96
CA GLY A 46 -0.37 16.21 -3.80
C GLY A 46 0.43 15.08 -4.41
N GLY A 47 -0.03 13.85 -4.27
CA GLY A 47 0.64 12.73 -4.90
C GLY A 47 0.47 12.72 -6.40
N THR A 48 1.25 11.88 -7.06
CA THR A 48 1.26 11.80 -8.52
C THR A 48 1.03 10.36 -8.97
N ASN A 49 0.89 10.19 -10.29
CA ASN A 49 0.81 8.86 -10.90
C ASN A 49 2.17 8.33 -11.33
N ALA A 50 3.25 8.94 -10.89
CA ALA A 50 4.60 8.46 -11.21
C ALA A 50 4.85 7.13 -10.52
N LEU A 51 5.64 6.27 -11.17
CA LEU A 51 5.89 4.93 -10.65
C LEU A 51 6.47 4.93 -9.23
N ASP A 52 7.25 5.93 -8.90
CA ASP A 52 7.83 6.02 -7.56
C ASP A 52 6.81 6.32 -6.47
N ASN A 53 5.61 6.75 -6.86
CA ASN A 53 4.52 6.99 -5.92
C ASN A 53 3.49 5.86 -5.91
N LEU A 54 3.73 4.79 -6.66
CA LEU A 54 2.78 3.69 -6.80
C LEU A 54 3.31 2.44 -6.14
N GLN A 55 2.41 1.67 -5.55
CA GLN A 55 2.80 0.43 -4.90
C GLN A 55 1.66 -0.57 -4.97
N PRO A 56 1.98 -1.87 -4.94
CA PRO A 56 0.94 -2.89 -4.96
C PRO A 56 0.29 -3.02 -3.59
N ALA A 57 -1.01 -3.24 -3.59
CA ALA A 57 -1.74 -3.44 -2.34
C ALA A 57 -2.86 -4.46 -2.58
N CYS A 58 -3.18 -5.23 -1.56
CA CYS A 58 -4.35 -6.08 -1.64
C CYS A 58 -5.60 -5.22 -1.46
N ARG A 59 -6.73 -5.75 -1.90
CA ARG A 59 -7.98 -4.97 -1.90
C ARG A 59 -8.36 -4.50 -0.50
N VAL A 60 -8.19 -5.36 0.47
CA VAL A 60 -8.58 -5.01 1.85
C VAL A 60 -7.75 -3.86 2.38
N CYS A 61 -6.42 -3.96 2.24
CA CYS A 61 -5.54 -2.90 2.72
C CYS A 61 -5.76 -1.59 1.98
N ASN A 62 -5.93 -1.67 0.66
CA ASN A 62 -6.17 -0.47 -0.12
C ASN A 62 -7.48 0.20 0.29
N PHE A 63 -8.52 -0.59 0.50
CA PHE A 63 -9.80 -0.06 0.96
C PHE A 63 -9.66 0.61 2.32
N MET A 64 -8.95 -0.02 3.24
CA MET A 64 -8.77 0.54 4.58
C MET A 64 -7.96 1.84 4.57
N LYS A 65 -6.93 1.89 3.73
CA LYS A 65 -6.07 3.06 3.66
C LYS A 65 -6.77 4.26 3.00
N GLN A 66 -7.55 4.00 1.95
CA GLN A 66 -8.23 5.07 1.21
C GLN A 66 -7.26 6.20 0.86
N ASP A 67 -7.59 7.44 1.25
CA ASP A 67 -6.77 8.62 0.98
C ASP A 67 -5.84 8.96 2.13
N MET A 68 -5.61 8.01 3.02
CA MET A 68 -4.75 8.26 4.16
C MET A 68 -3.30 7.96 3.85
N LEU A 69 -2.42 8.68 4.50
CA LEU A 69 -1.03 8.27 4.61
C LEU A 69 -0.98 7.10 5.60
N MET A 70 0.09 6.31 5.52
CA MET A 70 0.20 5.15 6.41
C MET A 70 0.14 5.56 7.88
N GLU A 71 0.77 6.69 8.21
CA GLU A 71 0.76 7.21 9.57
C GLU A 71 -0.65 7.53 10.03
N GLU A 72 -1.47 8.10 9.14
CA GLU A 72 -2.84 8.43 9.46
C GLU A 72 -3.67 7.17 9.69
N LEU A 73 -3.44 6.15 8.87
CA LEU A 73 -4.15 4.87 9.02
C LEU A 73 -3.87 4.26 10.39
N VAL A 74 -2.60 4.23 10.77
CA VAL A 74 -2.21 3.66 12.07
C VAL A 74 -2.85 4.43 13.21
N GLU A 75 -2.91 5.75 13.10
CA GLU A 75 -3.53 6.59 14.14
C GLU A 75 -5.01 6.31 14.33
N GLN A 76 -5.68 5.87 13.28
CA GLN A 76 -7.11 5.62 13.34
C GLN A 76 -7.47 4.21 13.73
N MET A 77 -6.51 3.34 13.90
CA MET A 77 -6.77 1.97 14.32
C MET A 77 -7.12 1.92 15.80
N PRO A 78 -8.05 1.03 16.21
CA PRO A 78 -8.23 0.77 17.61
C PRO A 78 -6.92 0.42 18.27
N GLU A 79 -6.77 0.78 19.54
CA GLU A 79 -5.50 0.65 20.23
C GLU A 79 -4.91 -0.76 20.17
N VAL A 80 -5.77 -1.76 20.35
CA VAL A 80 -5.31 -3.15 20.34
C VAL A 80 -4.78 -3.53 18.96
N LEU A 81 -5.51 -3.18 17.89
CA LEU A 81 -5.09 -3.49 16.55
C LEU A 81 -3.82 -2.74 16.18
N ARG A 82 -3.72 -1.48 16.62
CA ARG A 82 -2.53 -0.68 16.37
C ARG A 82 -1.31 -1.31 17.03
N PHE A 83 -1.47 -1.78 18.25
CA PHE A 83 -0.40 -2.44 18.95
C PHE A 83 0.05 -3.71 18.23
N GLN A 84 -0.90 -4.53 17.80
CA GLN A 84 -0.59 -5.77 17.08
C GLN A 84 0.07 -5.49 15.74
N PHE A 85 -0.38 -4.47 15.05
CA PHE A 85 0.20 -4.08 13.77
C PHE A 85 1.65 -3.67 13.94
N LYS A 86 1.94 -2.82 14.91
CA LYS A 86 3.31 -2.38 15.17
C LYS A 86 4.20 -3.53 15.59
N LYS A 87 3.67 -4.45 16.37
CA LYS A 87 4.42 -5.63 16.80
C LYS A 87 4.82 -6.49 15.62
N LYS A 88 3.91 -6.67 14.67
CA LYS A 88 4.17 -7.46 13.48
C LYS A 88 5.24 -6.81 12.61
N ILE A 89 5.16 -5.51 12.40
CA ILE A 89 6.15 -4.78 11.62
C ILE A 89 7.52 -4.85 12.30
N SER A 90 7.56 -4.66 13.60
CA SER A 90 8.80 -4.73 14.34
C SER A 90 9.45 -6.09 14.18
N ARG A 91 8.64 -7.16 14.17
CA ARG A 91 9.15 -8.50 13.99
C ARG A 91 9.77 -8.70 12.61
N ILE A 92 9.22 -8.04 11.59
CA ILE A 92 9.76 -8.13 10.23
C ILE A 92 11.10 -7.42 10.13
N PHE A 93 11.24 -6.26 10.76
CA PHE A 93 12.42 -5.43 10.65
C PHE A 93 13.41 -5.64 11.79
N SER A 94 13.02 -6.38 12.81
CA SER A 94 13.91 -6.63 13.92
C SER A 94 14.79 -7.82 13.57
N ILE A 95 16.07 -7.57 13.50
CA ILE A 95 17.03 -8.62 13.17
C ILE A 95 17.76 -8.95 14.46
N GLN A 96 17.17 -9.73 15.25
CA GLN A 96 17.72 -10.05 16.55
C GLN A 96 18.22 -11.48 16.61
#